data_ad4d093458ece40e93f62ad032439ff9
#
_entry.id   ad4d093458ece40e93f62ad032439ff9
#
_cell.length_a   1.000
_cell.length_b   1.000
_cell.length_c   1.000
_cell.angle_alpha   90.00
_cell.angle_beta   90.00
_cell.angle_gamma   90.00
#
_symmetry.space_group_name_H-M   'P 1'
#
loop_
_entity.id
_entity.type
_entity.pdbx_description
1 polymer ?
#
loop_
_entity_poly.entity_id
_entity_poly.type
_entity_poly.pdbx_seq_one_letter_code
_entity_poly.pdbx_strand_id
1 'polypeptide(L)'
;LVLNGDDPLCSSIKPENDRVYFGIDHLDTDKKECDNIVNDVPACPKCHGPLVHDIVRYHHIGRVHCEACGYRSPDIDYLATDIDTKDMKMNVAEGGKKSEYPLLNSTNINIYNALAAIATLREFGLSEEKIRNSMEKMGISETRYSEKEVNGRKYILHLAKGQNPIACSRAFENIRNAPGKKSVVMFLDDYFDARHTVENTAWFYDTDFEFLNDPSIVQVVIAGARHHDTYVRTLLAGVPAEKIVHMRDESDTPAAVSKEADTVFILYDVYTIRLANDIRDKMIEREKEGETK
;
A
#
# COMPACT_ATOMS: atom_id res chain seq x y z
N LEU A 1 -15.28 -15.40 -15.16
CA LEU A 1 -14.48 -14.84 -14.06
C LEU A 1 -13.63 -13.70 -14.60
N VAL A 2 -13.49 -12.62 -13.84
CA VAL A 2 -12.56 -11.51 -14.12
C VAL A 2 -11.44 -11.60 -13.09
N LEU A 3 -10.21 -11.87 -13.52
CA LEU A 3 -9.09 -12.26 -12.64
C LEU A 3 -7.85 -11.41 -12.91
N ASN A 4 -7.05 -11.16 -11.86
CA ASN A 4 -5.74 -10.56 -12.02
C ASN A 4 -4.78 -11.58 -12.65
N GLY A 5 -4.33 -11.35 -13.89
CA GLY A 5 -3.41 -12.22 -14.61
C GLY A 5 -1.94 -12.09 -14.14
N ASP A 6 -1.64 -11.02 -13.38
CA ASP A 6 -0.33 -10.82 -12.76
C ASP A 6 -0.26 -11.43 -11.34
N ASP A 7 -1.34 -12.10 -10.90
CA ASP A 7 -1.37 -12.86 -9.65
C ASP A 7 -1.42 -14.37 -9.98
N PRO A 8 -0.35 -15.13 -9.73
CA PRO A 8 -0.30 -16.56 -10.06
C PRO A 8 -1.31 -17.40 -9.29
N LEU A 9 -1.77 -16.96 -8.11
CA LEU A 9 -2.82 -17.64 -7.37
C LEU A 9 -4.19 -17.37 -7.98
N CYS A 10 -4.55 -16.09 -8.18
CA CYS A 10 -5.82 -15.69 -8.79
C CYS A 10 -5.97 -16.27 -10.19
N SER A 11 -4.92 -16.22 -11.02
CA SER A 11 -4.98 -16.71 -12.39
C SER A 11 -5.16 -18.23 -12.50
N SER A 12 -4.85 -18.99 -11.45
CA SER A 12 -4.99 -20.45 -11.39
C SER A 12 -6.32 -20.94 -10.82
N ILE A 13 -7.15 -20.04 -10.25
CA ILE A 13 -8.43 -20.42 -9.62
C ILE A 13 -9.43 -20.89 -10.66
N LYS A 14 -10.13 -22.02 -10.36
CA LYS A 14 -11.26 -22.53 -11.17
C LYS A 14 -10.98 -22.59 -12.67
N PRO A 15 -9.98 -23.38 -13.12
CA PRO A 15 -9.56 -23.42 -14.51
C PRO A 15 -10.66 -23.88 -15.49
N GLU A 16 -11.73 -24.48 -15.00
CA GLU A 16 -12.90 -24.93 -15.77
C GLU A 16 -13.89 -23.82 -16.15
N ASN A 17 -13.77 -22.63 -15.55
CA ASN A 17 -14.66 -21.52 -15.84
C ASN A 17 -14.13 -20.64 -16.97
N ASP A 18 -15.04 -20.03 -17.74
CA ASP A 18 -14.71 -18.94 -18.65
C ASP A 18 -14.11 -17.78 -17.86
N ARG A 19 -13.03 -17.20 -18.38
CA ARG A 19 -12.29 -16.18 -17.69
C ARG A 19 -11.69 -15.15 -18.62
N VAL A 20 -11.56 -13.96 -18.11
CA VAL A 20 -10.80 -12.86 -18.70
C VAL A 20 -9.78 -12.37 -17.68
N TYR A 21 -8.64 -11.90 -18.16
CA TYR A 21 -7.55 -11.46 -17.34
C TYR A 21 -7.28 -9.97 -17.52
N PHE A 22 -7.12 -9.27 -16.40
CA PHE A 22 -6.58 -7.92 -16.40
C PHE A 22 -5.16 -7.91 -15.81
N GLY A 23 -4.34 -6.97 -16.26
CA GLY A 23 -2.97 -6.82 -15.80
C GLY A 23 -2.34 -5.52 -16.28
N ILE A 24 -1.11 -5.29 -15.84
CA ILE A 24 -0.33 -4.10 -16.18
C ILE A 24 0.84 -4.55 -17.07
N ASP A 25 1.13 -3.78 -18.11
CA ASP A 25 2.34 -3.93 -18.93
C ASP A 25 3.60 -3.60 -18.10
N HIS A 26 4.76 -3.65 -18.72
CA HIS A 26 6.02 -3.34 -18.04
C HIS A 26 6.00 -1.92 -17.44
N LEU A 27 6.49 -1.81 -16.20
CA LEU A 27 6.72 -0.56 -15.49
C LEU A 27 8.23 -0.38 -15.23
N ASP A 28 8.73 0.85 -15.26
CA ASP A 28 10.11 1.17 -14.90
C ASP A 28 10.48 0.77 -13.46
N THR A 29 9.46 0.60 -12.61
CA THR A 29 9.60 0.17 -11.20
C THR A 29 9.57 -1.34 -11.03
N ASP A 30 9.34 -2.12 -12.10
CA ASP A 30 9.33 -3.58 -12.04
C ASP A 30 10.72 -4.13 -11.71
N LYS A 31 10.77 -5.15 -10.86
CA LYS A 31 11.99 -5.78 -10.36
C LYS A 31 12.07 -7.24 -10.82
N LYS A 32 13.23 -7.85 -10.60
CA LYS A 32 13.45 -9.30 -10.79
C LYS A 32 13.29 -10.08 -9.49
N GLU A 33 13.51 -9.42 -8.36
CA GLU A 33 13.47 -10.02 -7.03
C GLU A 33 12.50 -9.27 -6.12
N CYS A 34 11.91 -10.00 -5.19
CA CYS A 34 11.00 -9.45 -4.21
C CYS A 34 11.79 -8.84 -3.04
N ASP A 35 11.54 -7.57 -2.71
CA ASP A 35 12.15 -6.89 -1.56
C ASP A 35 11.41 -7.19 -0.24
N ASN A 36 10.24 -7.83 -0.31
CA ASN A 36 9.42 -8.12 0.85
C ASN A 36 9.99 -9.31 1.63
N ILE A 37 9.85 -9.30 2.95
CA ILE A 37 10.31 -10.41 3.82
C ILE A 37 9.59 -11.71 3.48
N VAL A 38 8.29 -11.62 3.22
CA VAL A 38 7.47 -12.78 2.92
C VAL A 38 7.47 -13.03 1.42
N ASN A 39 8.05 -14.15 1.02
CA ASN A 39 7.87 -14.76 -0.29
C ASN A 39 6.67 -15.72 -0.21
N ASP A 40 5.49 -15.21 -0.47
CA ASP A 40 4.23 -15.90 -0.26
C ASP A 40 3.84 -16.88 -1.37
N VAL A 41 4.49 -16.84 -2.55
CA VAL A 41 4.24 -17.77 -3.67
C VAL A 41 5.55 -18.26 -4.30
N PRO A 42 6.34 -19.06 -3.58
CA PRO A 42 7.60 -19.60 -4.13
C PRO A 42 7.40 -20.83 -5.02
N ALA A 43 6.21 -21.45 -5.00
CA ALA A 43 5.93 -22.70 -5.68
C ALA A 43 4.88 -22.55 -6.78
N CYS A 44 5.08 -23.28 -7.86
CA CYS A 44 4.15 -23.32 -8.99
C CYS A 44 2.76 -23.82 -8.56
N PRO A 45 1.67 -23.11 -8.86
CA PRO A 45 0.32 -23.54 -8.49
C PRO A 45 -0.13 -24.81 -9.21
N LYS A 46 0.55 -25.20 -10.29
CA LYS A 46 0.20 -26.41 -11.08
C LYS A 46 0.96 -27.65 -10.65
N CYS A 47 2.26 -27.58 -10.40
CA CYS A 47 3.10 -28.74 -10.15
C CYS A 47 3.88 -28.70 -8.83
N HIS A 48 3.77 -27.59 -8.08
CA HIS A 48 4.48 -27.31 -6.82
C HIS A 48 6.01 -27.24 -6.95
N GLY A 49 6.56 -27.29 -8.17
CA GLY A 49 7.98 -27.03 -8.43
C GLY A 49 8.33 -25.54 -8.25
N PRO A 50 9.63 -25.18 -8.29
CA PRO A 50 10.07 -23.80 -8.17
C PRO A 50 9.41 -22.89 -9.22
N LEU A 51 8.99 -21.69 -8.79
CA LEU A 51 8.42 -20.66 -9.65
C LEU A 51 9.49 -19.61 -9.93
N VAL A 52 9.66 -19.26 -11.20
CA VAL A 52 10.56 -18.19 -11.63
C VAL A 52 9.73 -16.92 -11.83
N HIS A 53 10.16 -15.82 -11.22
CA HIS A 53 9.55 -14.52 -11.39
C HIS A 53 10.24 -13.76 -12.53
N ASP A 54 9.51 -13.51 -13.60
CA ASP A 54 9.97 -12.70 -14.73
C ASP A 54 9.90 -11.21 -14.40
N ILE A 55 8.84 -10.82 -13.66
CA ILE A 55 8.55 -9.49 -13.16
C ILE A 55 8.00 -9.61 -11.75
N VAL A 56 8.52 -8.80 -10.84
CA VAL A 56 7.98 -8.58 -9.49
C VAL A 56 7.60 -7.11 -9.35
N ARG A 57 6.34 -6.81 -9.02
CA ARG A 57 5.85 -5.46 -8.69
C ARG A 57 5.78 -5.23 -7.20
N TYR A 58 5.22 -6.19 -6.49
CA TYR A 58 5.20 -6.26 -5.02
C TYR A 58 4.76 -7.66 -4.57
N HIS A 59 5.34 -8.20 -3.52
CA HIS A 59 5.11 -9.57 -3.07
C HIS A 59 5.17 -10.55 -4.24
N HIS A 60 4.14 -11.38 -4.42
CA HIS A 60 4.03 -12.32 -5.54
C HIS A 60 3.40 -11.73 -6.81
N ILE A 61 2.96 -10.48 -6.77
CA ILE A 61 2.30 -9.85 -7.92
C ILE A 61 3.33 -9.48 -8.98
N GLY A 62 3.14 -10.02 -10.18
CA GLY A 62 4.01 -9.86 -11.33
C GLY A 62 3.81 -10.95 -12.36
N ARG A 63 4.81 -11.24 -13.16
CA ARG A 63 4.78 -12.28 -14.20
C ARG A 63 5.68 -13.43 -13.82
N VAL A 64 5.21 -14.63 -14.01
CA VAL A 64 5.91 -15.84 -13.60
C VAL A 64 5.88 -16.93 -14.67
N HIS A 65 6.88 -17.84 -14.60
CA HIS A 65 6.82 -19.10 -15.30
C HIS A 65 7.42 -20.24 -14.45
N CYS A 66 7.13 -21.48 -14.84
CA CYS A 66 7.67 -22.69 -14.24
C CYS A 66 8.38 -23.52 -15.29
N GLU A 67 9.67 -23.71 -15.14
CA GLU A 67 10.48 -24.52 -16.07
C GLU A 67 10.11 -26.02 -16.04
N ALA A 68 9.64 -26.50 -14.87
CA ALA A 68 9.32 -27.91 -14.67
C ALA A 68 8.07 -28.38 -15.44
N CYS A 69 7.03 -27.54 -15.57
CA CYS A 69 5.75 -27.94 -16.16
C CYS A 69 5.25 -27.02 -17.28
N GLY A 70 5.98 -25.97 -17.60
CA GLY A 70 5.60 -24.98 -18.62
C GLY A 70 4.45 -24.05 -18.20
N TYR A 71 4.04 -24.05 -16.92
CA TYR A 71 3.09 -23.05 -16.41
C TYR A 71 3.65 -21.64 -16.60
N ARG A 72 2.80 -20.70 -16.97
CA ARG A 72 3.14 -19.28 -17.11
C ARG A 72 1.95 -18.39 -16.80
N SER A 73 2.21 -17.15 -16.41
CA SER A 73 1.20 -16.12 -16.33
C SER A 73 0.41 -16.01 -17.63
N PRO A 74 -0.92 -15.91 -17.61
CA PRO A 74 -1.76 -15.88 -18.80
C PRO A 74 -1.52 -14.62 -19.64
N ASP A 75 -1.97 -14.68 -20.90
CA ASP A 75 -2.14 -13.49 -21.72
C ASP A 75 -3.22 -12.59 -21.10
N ILE A 76 -3.08 -11.29 -21.28
CA ILE A 76 -3.95 -10.29 -20.63
C ILE A 76 -4.96 -9.76 -21.63
N ASP A 77 -6.24 -9.85 -21.29
CA ASP A 77 -7.34 -9.35 -22.11
C ASP A 77 -7.58 -7.85 -21.93
N TYR A 78 -7.37 -7.35 -20.72
CA TYR A 78 -7.46 -5.93 -20.33
C TYR A 78 -6.11 -5.45 -19.83
N LEU A 79 -5.25 -4.99 -20.73
CA LEU A 79 -3.86 -4.63 -20.41
C LEU A 79 -3.72 -3.11 -20.24
N ALA A 80 -3.36 -2.66 -19.03
CA ALA A 80 -2.96 -1.27 -18.83
C ALA A 80 -1.61 -1.00 -19.45
N THR A 81 -1.54 0.00 -20.30
CA THR A 81 -0.34 0.47 -20.99
C THR A 81 -0.23 2.00 -20.84
N ASP A 82 0.92 2.54 -21.17
CA ASP A 82 1.12 4.00 -21.25
C ASP A 82 0.62 4.73 -19.98
N ILE A 83 1.05 4.25 -18.80
CA ILE A 83 0.62 4.78 -17.51
C ILE A 83 1.35 6.10 -17.25
N ASP A 84 0.60 7.20 -17.24
CA ASP A 84 1.10 8.54 -16.93
C ASP A 84 0.62 8.96 -15.53
N THR A 85 1.53 8.89 -14.56
CA THR A 85 1.26 9.26 -13.17
C THR A 85 1.27 10.77 -12.92
N LYS A 86 1.76 11.58 -13.88
CA LYS A 86 1.74 13.04 -13.79
C LYS A 86 0.40 13.60 -14.28
N ASP A 87 -0.02 13.15 -15.46
CA ASP A 87 -1.30 13.52 -16.05
C ASP A 87 -2.47 12.65 -15.54
N MET A 88 -2.19 11.73 -14.62
CA MET A 88 -3.18 10.86 -13.98
C MET A 88 -4.08 10.14 -14.98
N LYS A 89 -3.47 9.43 -15.93
CA LYS A 89 -4.17 8.67 -16.98
C LYS A 89 -3.43 7.40 -17.36
N MET A 90 -4.15 6.46 -17.94
CA MET A 90 -3.61 5.22 -18.51
C MET A 90 -4.40 4.81 -19.75
N ASN A 91 -3.77 4.09 -20.64
CA ASN A 91 -4.46 3.38 -21.71
C ASN A 91 -4.76 1.95 -21.28
N VAL A 92 -5.92 1.43 -21.66
CA VAL A 92 -6.27 0.01 -21.53
C VAL A 92 -6.46 -0.59 -22.92
N ALA A 93 -5.66 -1.60 -23.24
CA ALA A 93 -5.80 -2.37 -24.46
C ALA A 93 -6.80 -3.52 -24.23
N GLU A 94 -7.84 -3.60 -25.08
CA GLU A 94 -8.88 -4.61 -25.10
C GLU A 94 -9.17 -5.01 -26.55
N GLY A 95 -9.03 -6.29 -26.91
CA GLY A 95 -9.34 -6.78 -28.25
C GLY A 95 -8.60 -6.06 -29.39
N GLY A 96 -7.37 -5.59 -29.15
CA GLY A 96 -6.55 -4.86 -30.11
C GLY A 96 -6.84 -3.35 -30.21
N LYS A 97 -7.80 -2.84 -29.44
CA LYS A 97 -8.11 -1.41 -29.33
C LYS A 97 -7.54 -0.85 -28.02
N LYS A 98 -6.99 0.36 -28.06
CA LYS A 98 -6.57 1.10 -26.86
C LYS A 98 -7.56 2.22 -26.55
N SER A 99 -7.92 2.36 -25.28
CA SER A 99 -8.81 3.41 -24.77
C SER A 99 -8.20 4.06 -23.55
N GLU A 100 -8.25 5.39 -23.50
CA GLU A 100 -7.72 6.18 -22.37
C GLU A 100 -8.74 6.24 -21.23
N TYR A 101 -8.25 6.05 -20.00
CA TYR A 101 -9.00 6.17 -18.74
C TYR A 101 -8.25 7.03 -17.74
N PRO A 102 -8.95 7.82 -16.91
CA PRO A 102 -8.32 8.56 -15.83
C PRO A 102 -7.83 7.62 -14.73
N LEU A 103 -6.71 7.97 -14.09
CA LEU A 103 -6.25 7.35 -12.86
C LEU A 103 -6.78 8.14 -11.67
N LEU A 104 -7.35 7.45 -10.69
CA LEU A 104 -7.75 8.06 -9.43
C LEU A 104 -6.58 8.17 -8.45
N ASN A 105 -5.57 7.31 -8.63
CA ASN A 105 -4.36 7.26 -7.80
C ASN A 105 -3.24 6.56 -8.58
N SER A 106 -1.99 6.96 -8.35
CA SER A 106 -0.81 6.49 -9.08
C SER A 106 -0.17 5.21 -8.53
N THR A 107 -0.67 4.66 -7.42
CA THR A 107 -0.10 3.44 -6.85
C THR A 107 -0.51 2.20 -7.64
N ASN A 108 0.39 1.21 -7.77
CA ASN A 108 0.13 -0.03 -8.50
C ASN A 108 -1.17 -0.73 -8.04
N ILE A 109 -1.44 -0.78 -6.73
CA ILE A 109 -2.68 -1.36 -6.19
C ILE A 109 -3.93 -0.65 -6.73
N ASN A 110 -3.91 0.69 -6.79
CA ASN A 110 -5.06 1.43 -7.28
C ASN A 110 -5.23 1.31 -8.79
N ILE A 111 -4.13 1.15 -9.54
CA ILE A 111 -4.18 0.82 -10.97
C ILE A 111 -4.85 -0.55 -11.18
N TYR A 112 -4.44 -1.59 -10.42
CA TYR A 112 -5.12 -2.90 -10.46
C TYR A 112 -6.60 -2.81 -10.05
N ASN A 113 -6.96 -2.03 -9.04
CA ASN A 113 -8.34 -1.83 -8.64
C ASN A 113 -9.17 -1.17 -9.77
N ALA A 114 -8.61 -0.16 -10.44
CA ALA A 114 -9.24 0.48 -11.59
C ALA A 114 -9.42 -0.50 -12.76
N LEU A 115 -8.39 -1.29 -13.07
CA LEU A 115 -8.44 -2.33 -14.12
C LEU A 115 -9.49 -3.40 -13.81
N ALA A 116 -9.55 -3.88 -12.56
CA ALA A 116 -10.56 -4.84 -12.14
C ALA A 116 -11.98 -4.30 -12.33
N ALA A 117 -12.18 -3.02 -11.98
CA ALA A 117 -13.48 -2.35 -12.19
C ALA A 117 -13.78 -2.18 -13.69
N ILE A 118 -12.83 -1.68 -14.49
CA ILE A 118 -12.99 -1.49 -15.93
C ILE A 118 -13.31 -2.83 -16.59
N ALA A 119 -12.49 -3.86 -16.40
CA ALA A 119 -12.69 -5.18 -16.98
C ALA A 119 -14.07 -5.75 -16.61
N THR A 120 -14.44 -5.70 -15.32
CA THR A 120 -15.74 -6.19 -14.86
C THR A 120 -16.91 -5.44 -15.53
N LEU A 121 -16.85 -4.11 -15.57
CA LEU A 121 -17.92 -3.30 -16.16
C LEU A 121 -18.02 -3.50 -17.69
N ARG A 122 -16.88 -3.72 -18.37
CA ARG A 122 -16.83 -4.06 -19.79
C ARG A 122 -17.50 -5.42 -20.05
N GLU A 123 -17.18 -6.44 -19.25
CA GLU A 123 -17.82 -7.76 -19.33
C GLU A 123 -19.32 -7.72 -19.03
N PHE A 124 -19.80 -6.75 -18.23
CA PHE A 124 -21.22 -6.46 -18.05
C PHE A 124 -21.83 -5.64 -19.20
N GLY A 125 -21.07 -5.34 -20.26
CA GLY A 125 -21.55 -4.66 -21.47
C GLY A 125 -21.62 -3.13 -21.37
N LEU A 126 -21.01 -2.49 -20.38
CA LEU A 126 -20.93 -1.03 -20.35
C LEU A 126 -19.94 -0.53 -21.40
N SER A 127 -20.28 0.59 -22.05
CA SER A 127 -19.37 1.23 -23.01
C SER A 127 -18.17 1.89 -22.32
N GLU A 128 -17.04 1.94 -23.04
CA GLU A 128 -15.83 2.63 -22.59
C GLU A 128 -16.11 4.07 -22.18
N GLU A 129 -16.87 4.80 -22.99
CA GLU A 129 -17.23 6.20 -22.75
C GLU A 129 -17.99 6.37 -21.43
N LYS A 130 -18.96 5.50 -21.16
CA LYS A 130 -19.74 5.54 -19.91
C LYS A 130 -18.87 5.30 -18.68
N ILE A 131 -17.95 4.34 -18.76
CA ILE A 131 -17.01 4.03 -17.67
C ILE A 131 -16.08 5.23 -17.45
N ARG A 132 -15.42 5.74 -18.48
CA ARG A 132 -14.52 6.89 -18.43
C ARG A 132 -15.20 8.11 -17.81
N ASN A 133 -16.35 8.51 -18.34
CA ASN A 133 -17.11 9.66 -17.84
C ASN A 133 -17.56 9.51 -16.38
N SER A 134 -17.72 8.27 -15.91
CA SER A 134 -18.02 8.00 -14.51
C SER A 134 -16.77 8.13 -13.65
N MET A 135 -15.63 7.61 -14.10
CA MET A 135 -14.36 7.70 -13.40
C MET A 135 -13.87 9.15 -13.26
N GLU A 136 -14.06 9.99 -14.29
CA GLU A 136 -13.73 11.44 -14.26
C GLU A 136 -14.48 12.21 -13.16
N LYS A 137 -15.64 11.71 -12.74
CA LYS A 137 -16.47 12.31 -11.69
C LYS A 137 -16.16 11.76 -10.29
N MET A 138 -15.32 10.73 -10.20
CA MET A 138 -14.98 10.12 -8.93
C MET A 138 -13.86 10.91 -8.26
N GLY A 139 -13.97 11.10 -6.94
CA GLY A 139 -12.89 11.59 -6.09
C GLY A 139 -12.25 10.46 -5.30
N ILE A 140 -11.02 10.67 -4.84
CA ILE A 140 -10.39 9.76 -3.87
C ILE A 140 -11.12 9.93 -2.54
N SER A 141 -11.45 8.81 -1.89
CA SER A 141 -12.01 8.85 -0.53
C SER A 141 -10.94 9.37 0.44
N GLU A 142 -11.20 10.51 1.07
CA GLU A 142 -10.34 11.10 2.12
C GLU A 142 -10.13 10.16 3.32
N THR A 143 -10.95 9.12 3.44
CA THR A 143 -10.84 8.12 4.52
C THR A 143 -9.64 7.18 4.39
N ARG A 144 -8.93 7.15 3.25
CA ARG A 144 -7.77 6.29 3.03
C ARG A 144 -6.45 7.05 2.98
N TYR A 145 -6.49 8.29 2.52
CA TYR A 145 -5.33 9.17 2.39
C TYR A 145 -5.81 10.62 2.49
N SER A 146 -5.22 11.38 3.38
CA SER A 146 -5.53 12.80 3.55
C SER A 146 -4.26 13.55 3.88
N GLU A 147 -3.96 14.60 3.12
CA GLU A 147 -2.78 15.45 3.28
C GLU A 147 -3.21 16.86 3.71
N LYS A 148 -2.52 17.41 4.70
CA LYS A 148 -2.59 18.83 5.07
C LYS A 148 -1.17 19.38 5.10
N GLU A 149 -0.95 20.57 4.58
CA GLU A 149 0.33 21.27 4.61
C GLU A 149 0.23 22.54 5.44
N VAL A 150 1.19 22.73 6.33
CA VAL A 150 1.28 23.93 7.19
C VAL A 150 2.77 24.28 7.31
N ASN A 151 3.11 25.55 7.01
CA ASN A 151 4.47 26.09 7.10
C ASN A 151 5.52 25.26 6.30
N GLY A 152 5.11 24.74 5.13
CA GLY A 152 5.96 23.90 4.27
C GLY A 152 6.13 22.46 4.78
N ARG A 153 5.50 22.09 5.89
CA ARG A 153 5.51 20.74 6.46
C ARG A 153 4.22 20.01 6.15
N LYS A 154 4.35 18.76 5.69
CA LYS A 154 3.21 17.92 5.34
C LYS A 154 2.81 16.98 6.46
N TYR A 155 1.51 16.84 6.67
CA TYR A 155 0.89 15.91 7.62
C TYR A 155 -0.04 14.97 6.85
N ILE A 156 0.36 13.72 6.72
CA ILE A 156 -0.31 12.74 5.88
C ILE A 156 -0.93 11.66 6.75
N LEU A 157 -2.26 11.52 6.68
CA LEU A 157 -2.97 10.37 7.21
C LEU A 157 -2.94 9.24 6.17
N HIS A 158 -2.46 8.08 6.58
CA HIS A 158 -2.37 6.91 5.72
C HIS A 158 -2.93 5.67 6.43
N LEU A 159 -3.99 5.10 5.87
CA LEU A 159 -4.58 3.87 6.38
C LEU A 159 -3.63 2.69 6.13
N ALA A 160 -3.04 2.16 7.20
CA ALA A 160 -2.11 1.03 7.13
C ALA A 160 -2.81 -0.33 7.25
N LYS A 161 -4.07 -0.37 7.73
CA LYS A 161 -4.85 -1.60 7.97
C LYS A 161 -4.09 -2.60 8.84
N GLY A 162 -4.00 -2.36 10.13
CA GLY A 162 -3.49 -3.33 11.10
C GLY A 162 -4.06 -4.72 10.88
N GLN A 163 -3.33 -5.75 11.28
CA GLN A 163 -3.60 -7.17 11.02
C GLN A 163 -3.58 -7.60 9.53
N ASN A 164 -3.21 -6.69 8.62
CA ASN A 164 -2.99 -7.01 7.21
C ASN A 164 -1.53 -6.69 6.84
N PRO A 165 -0.62 -7.69 6.90
CA PRO A 165 0.81 -7.49 6.66
C PRO A 165 1.10 -6.84 5.31
N ILE A 166 0.42 -7.29 4.25
CA ILE A 166 0.62 -6.77 2.88
C ILE A 166 0.24 -5.29 2.81
N ALA A 167 -0.92 -4.91 3.36
CA ALA A 167 -1.35 -3.51 3.33
C ALA A 167 -0.44 -2.61 4.15
N CYS A 168 0.02 -3.09 5.31
CA CYS A 168 0.95 -2.36 6.17
C CYS A 168 2.34 -2.22 5.53
N SER A 169 2.89 -3.29 4.95
CA SER A 169 4.15 -3.28 4.20
C SER A 169 4.11 -2.27 3.05
N ARG A 170 2.98 -2.19 2.34
CA ARG A 170 2.78 -1.20 1.26
C ARG A 170 2.76 0.24 1.79
N ALA A 171 2.18 0.47 2.96
CA ALA A 171 2.23 1.78 3.60
C ALA A 171 3.68 2.17 3.93
N PHE A 172 4.47 1.24 4.49
CA PHE A 172 5.89 1.48 4.78
C PHE A 172 6.72 1.69 3.51
N GLU A 173 6.47 0.93 2.44
CA GLU A 173 7.14 1.13 1.16
C GLU A 173 6.83 2.52 0.57
N ASN A 174 5.59 2.96 0.60
CA ASN A 174 5.21 4.30 0.15
C ASN A 174 5.92 5.39 0.95
N ILE A 175 6.05 5.22 2.27
CA ILE A 175 6.78 6.15 3.14
C ILE A 175 8.27 6.14 2.79
N ARG A 176 8.90 4.97 2.67
CA ARG A 176 10.31 4.84 2.29
C ARG A 176 10.61 5.60 1.00
N ASN A 177 9.74 5.45 -0.01
CA ASN A 177 9.91 6.03 -1.34
C ASN A 177 9.49 7.52 -1.44
N ALA A 178 8.83 8.07 -0.42
CA ALA A 178 8.46 9.48 -0.41
C ALA A 178 9.71 10.37 -0.30
N PRO A 179 9.72 11.57 -0.92
CA PRO A 179 10.86 12.48 -0.87
C PRO A 179 11.00 13.13 0.51
N GLY A 180 12.21 13.65 0.78
CA GLY A 180 12.53 14.44 1.99
C GLY A 180 12.68 13.61 3.27
N LYS A 181 12.90 14.31 4.38
CA LYS A 181 12.98 13.72 5.72
C LYS A 181 11.59 13.41 6.26
N LYS A 182 11.44 12.25 6.88
CA LYS A 182 10.13 11.75 7.33
C LYS A 182 10.13 11.37 8.80
N SER A 183 9.06 11.72 9.51
CA SER A 183 8.67 11.09 10.77
C SER A 183 7.48 10.17 10.52
N VAL A 184 7.50 8.99 11.12
CA VAL A 184 6.43 7.99 11.01
C VAL A 184 5.76 7.84 12.37
N VAL A 185 4.47 8.10 12.45
CA VAL A 185 3.66 7.93 13.66
C VAL A 185 2.74 6.74 13.44
N MET A 186 2.73 5.78 14.37
CA MET A 186 1.98 4.53 14.23
C MET A 186 0.93 4.38 15.34
N PHE A 187 -0.34 4.26 14.93
CA PHE A 187 -1.49 3.87 15.75
C PHE A 187 -2.05 2.56 15.18
N LEU A 188 -1.29 1.48 15.32
CA LEU A 188 -1.59 0.17 14.71
C LEU A 188 -2.25 -0.81 15.69
N ASP A 189 -2.74 -0.30 16.82
CA ASP A 189 -3.48 -1.09 17.78
C ASP A 189 -4.82 -1.52 17.20
N ASP A 190 -5.24 -2.74 17.51
CA ASP A 190 -6.57 -3.20 17.18
C ASP A 190 -7.61 -2.63 18.15
N TYR A 191 -8.82 -2.45 17.65
CA TYR A 191 -10.00 -2.10 18.46
C TYR A 191 -10.21 -3.03 19.65
N PHE A 192 -9.87 -4.32 19.51
CA PHE A 192 -10.03 -5.33 20.55
C PHE A 192 -9.03 -5.19 21.69
N ASP A 193 -7.86 -4.62 21.47
CA ASP A 193 -6.85 -4.36 22.50
C ASP A 193 -7.41 -3.48 23.62
N ALA A 194 -8.22 -2.48 23.29
CA ALA A 194 -8.88 -1.61 24.24
C ALA A 194 -9.86 -2.36 25.16
N ARG A 195 -10.29 -3.58 24.78
CA ARG A 195 -11.17 -4.44 25.54
C ARG A 195 -10.43 -5.55 26.30
N HIS A 196 -9.11 -5.49 26.36
CA HIS A 196 -8.26 -6.49 27.01
C HIS A 196 -8.44 -7.90 26.44
N THR A 197 -8.66 -8.02 25.14
CA THR A 197 -8.68 -9.30 24.45
C THR A 197 -7.27 -9.74 24.08
N VAL A 198 -7.08 -11.04 23.84
CA VAL A 198 -5.82 -11.57 23.34
C VAL A 198 -5.77 -11.34 21.82
N GLU A 199 -4.87 -10.45 21.39
CA GLU A 199 -4.66 -10.16 19.98
C GLU A 199 -3.54 -11.01 19.41
N ASN A 200 -3.70 -11.39 18.14
CA ASN A 200 -2.64 -12.03 17.39
C ASN A 200 -1.71 -10.97 16.78
N THR A 201 -0.54 -10.81 17.39
CA THR A 201 0.51 -9.90 16.91
C THR A 201 1.47 -10.55 15.90
N ALA A 202 1.25 -11.78 15.47
CA ALA A 202 2.12 -12.48 14.53
C ALA A 202 2.25 -11.75 13.20
N TRP A 203 1.21 -11.01 12.77
CA TRP A 203 1.23 -10.21 11.55
C TRP A 203 2.33 -9.13 11.53
N PHE A 204 2.84 -8.68 12.69
CA PHE A 204 3.98 -7.78 12.76
C PHE A 204 5.23 -8.39 12.11
N TYR A 205 5.41 -9.72 12.23
CA TYR A 205 6.57 -10.43 11.72
C TYR A 205 6.47 -10.76 10.22
N ASP A 206 5.26 -10.70 9.67
CA ASP A 206 4.99 -10.82 8.24
C ASP A 206 4.96 -9.45 7.54
N THR A 207 5.09 -8.35 8.30
CA THR A 207 5.10 -6.98 7.80
C THR A 207 6.53 -6.47 7.66
N ASP A 208 6.84 -5.79 6.56
CA ASP A 208 8.18 -5.27 6.23
C ASP A 208 8.55 -4.02 7.07
N PHE A 209 8.65 -4.16 8.38
CA PHE A 209 9.14 -3.08 9.26
C PHE A 209 10.57 -2.64 8.89
N GLU A 210 11.33 -3.46 8.21
CA GLU A 210 12.67 -3.20 7.68
C GLU A 210 12.67 -1.99 6.74
N PHE A 211 11.55 -1.68 6.09
CA PHE A 211 11.39 -0.47 5.27
C PHE A 211 11.44 0.83 6.10
N LEU A 212 11.20 0.74 7.40
CA LEU A 212 11.35 1.87 8.32
C LEU A 212 12.82 2.17 8.67
N ASN A 213 13.74 1.23 8.41
CA ASN A 213 15.18 1.44 8.57
C ASN A 213 15.78 2.11 7.34
N ASP A 214 15.23 3.25 6.96
CA ASP A 214 15.69 4.07 5.84
C ASP A 214 16.34 5.36 6.36
N PRO A 215 17.45 5.83 5.77
CA PRO A 215 18.13 7.05 6.21
C PRO A 215 17.24 8.30 6.20
N SER A 216 16.26 8.36 5.28
CA SER A 216 15.33 9.48 5.20
C SER A 216 14.24 9.47 6.27
N ILE A 217 14.07 8.35 7.00
CA ILE A 217 13.19 8.27 8.17
C ILE A 217 14.00 8.68 9.40
N VAL A 218 13.75 9.89 9.87
CA VAL A 218 14.48 10.50 10.99
C VAL A 218 13.93 10.09 12.35
N GLN A 219 12.65 9.69 12.40
CA GLN A 219 11.99 9.28 13.63
C GLN A 219 10.82 8.32 13.37
N VAL A 220 10.63 7.38 14.30
CA VAL A 220 9.45 6.52 14.41
C VAL A 220 8.82 6.75 15.78
N VAL A 221 7.55 7.18 15.80
CA VAL A 221 6.76 7.40 17.02
C VAL A 221 5.68 6.32 17.08
N ILE A 222 5.65 5.57 18.16
CA ILE A 222 4.74 4.43 18.36
C ILE A 222 3.86 4.73 19.55
N ALA A 223 2.54 4.69 19.38
CA ALA A 223 1.63 4.94 20.48
C ALA A 223 0.46 3.96 20.51
N GLY A 224 -0.08 3.74 21.71
CA GLY A 224 -1.23 2.87 21.92
C GLY A 224 -0.95 1.68 22.85
N ALA A 225 -1.92 0.78 22.98
CA ALA A 225 -1.88 -0.33 23.93
C ALA A 225 -0.72 -1.32 23.60
N ARG A 226 -0.40 -1.51 22.33
CA ARG A 226 0.65 -2.42 21.83
C ARG A 226 1.99 -1.73 21.57
N HIS A 227 2.23 -0.56 22.13
CA HIS A 227 3.45 0.20 21.87
C HIS A 227 4.75 -0.58 22.17
N HIS A 228 4.76 -1.48 23.16
CA HIS A 228 5.93 -2.29 23.48
C HIS A 228 6.19 -3.37 22.41
N ASP A 229 5.15 -4.05 21.93
CA ASP A 229 5.28 -5.09 20.91
C ASP A 229 5.78 -4.48 19.59
N THR A 230 5.19 -3.34 19.20
CA THR A 230 5.59 -2.58 18.01
C THR A 230 7.01 -2.02 18.14
N TYR A 231 7.38 -1.55 19.34
CA TYR A 231 8.76 -1.08 19.63
C TYR A 231 9.78 -2.20 19.42
N VAL A 232 9.53 -3.37 20.02
CA VAL A 232 10.44 -4.53 19.88
C VAL A 232 10.55 -4.93 18.41
N ARG A 233 9.43 -5.00 17.68
CA ARG A 233 9.46 -5.34 16.25
C ARG A 233 10.23 -4.31 15.42
N THR A 234 10.08 -3.02 15.74
CA THR A 234 10.82 -1.93 15.07
C THR A 234 12.32 -2.02 15.32
N LEU A 235 12.73 -2.38 16.54
CA LEU A 235 14.14 -2.65 16.86
C LEU A 235 14.69 -3.85 16.08
N LEU A 236 13.93 -4.95 16.02
CA LEU A 236 14.31 -6.15 15.25
C LEU A 236 14.43 -5.88 13.75
N ALA A 237 13.73 -4.88 13.25
CA ALA A 237 13.85 -4.39 11.87
C ALA A 237 15.14 -3.58 11.62
N GLY A 238 15.96 -3.36 12.65
CA GLY A 238 17.20 -2.63 12.55
C GLY A 238 17.08 -1.11 12.69
N VAL A 239 15.88 -0.58 13.01
CA VAL A 239 15.73 0.86 13.27
C VAL A 239 16.49 1.22 14.55
N PRO A 240 17.41 2.21 14.53
CA PRO A 240 18.17 2.62 15.71
C PRO A 240 17.26 3.08 16.86
N ALA A 241 17.54 2.62 18.07
CA ALA A 241 16.73 2.90 19.26
C ALA A 241 16.54 4.42 19.52
N GLU A 242 17.56 5.22 19.21
CA GLU A 242 17.53 6.68 19.36
C GLU A 242 16.55 7.38 18.38
N LYS A 243 16.13 6.70 17.32
CA LYS A 243 15.10 7.18 16.39
C LYS A 243 13.70 6.80 16.82
N ILE A 244 13.55 5.93 17.82
CA ILE A 244 12.23 5.38 18.21
C ILE A 244 11.77 6.05 19.50
N VAL A 245 10.58 6.62 19.46
CA VAL A 245 9.86 7.08 20.65
C VAL A 245 8.61 6.23 20.79
N HIS A 246 8.35 5.66 21.96
CA HIS A 246 7.14 4.88 22.18
C HIS A 246 6.42 5.27 23.46
N MET A 247 5.11 5.24 23.45
CA MET A 247 4.25 5.67 24.56
C MET A 247 2.91 4.96 24.56
N ARG A 248 2.32 4.81 25.73
CA ARG A 248 0.98 4.20 25.84
C ARG A 248 -0.13 5.17 25.50
N ASP A 249 0.00 6.43 25.90
CA ASP A 249 -1.02 7.45 25.67
C ASP A 249 -0.79 8.15 24.33
N GLU A 250 -1.70 7.97 23.41
CA GLU A 250 -1.63 8.57 22.08
C GLU A 250 -1.70 10.10 22.11
N SER A 251 -2.31 10.66 23.17
CA SER A 251 -2.45 12.12 23.32
C SER A 251 -1.12 12.84 23.51
N ASP A 252 -0.06 12.13 23.90
CA ASP A 252 1.30 12.67 24.05
C ASP A 252 2.06 12.76 22.71
N THR A 253 1.58 12.08 21.67
CA THR A 253 2.24 11.99 20.37
C THR A 253 2.55 13.36 19.74
N PRO A 254 1.66 14.38 19.76
CA PRO A 254 1.95 15.68 19.15
C PRO A 254 3.18 16.39 19.74
N ALA A 255 3.51 16.11 21.01
CA ALA A 255 4.68 16.69 21.65
C ALA A 255 5.98 15.95 21.32
N ALA A 256 5.89 14.70 20.92
CA ALA A 256 7.00 13.80 20.67
C ALA A 256 7.57 13.87 19.24
N VAL A 257 6.78 14.40 18.27
CA VAL A 257 7.19 14.41 16.86
C VAL A 257 8.31 15.41 16.63
N SER A 258 9.40 14.93 16.00
CA SER A 258 10.59 15.71 15.66
C SER A 258 10.28 16.84 14.68
N LYS A 259 10.90 18.00 14.88
CA LYS A 259 10.84 19.14 13.94
C LYS A 259 11.72 18.97 12.70
N GLU A 260 12.57 17.96 12.66
CA GLU A 260 13.49 17.74 11.53
C GLU A 260 12.82 17.16 10.27
N ALA A 261 11.61 16.61 10.41
CA ALA A 261 10.92 15.97 9.31
C ALA A 261 10.18 16.99 8.44
N ASP A 262 10.34 16.89 7.12
CA ASP A 262 9.58 17.65 6.15
C ASP A 262 8.14 17.11 6.03
N THR A 263 7.98 15.80 6.28
CA THR A 263 6.70 15.11 6.22
C THR A 263 6.48 14.24 7.45
N VAL A 264 5.30 14.32 8.04
CA VAL A 264 4.82 13.45 9.12
C VAL A 264 3.78 12.51 8.56
N PHE A 265 4.09 11.23 8.47
CA PHE A 265 3.14 10.19 8.12
C PHE A 265 2.50 9.64 9.38
N ILE A 266 1.17 9.64 9.42
CA ILE A 266 0.37 9.14 10.55
C ILE A 266 -0.36 7.90 10.04
N LEU A 267 0.13 6.74 10.48
CA LEU A 267 -0.43 5.44 10.14
C LEU A 267 -1.48 5.04 11.16
N TYR A 268 -2.64 4.66 10.68
CA TYR A 268 -3.78 4.31 11.52
C TYR A 268 -4.52 3.09 10.99
N ASP A 269 -5.30 2.45 11.86
CA ASP A 269 -6.22 1.37 11.52
C ASP A 269 -7.62 1.90 11.19
N VAL A 270 -8.46 1.04 10.61
CA VAL A 270 -9.85 1.37 10.24
C VAL A 270 -10.69 1.89 11.42
N TYR A 271 -10.36 1.53 12.65
CA TYR A 271 -11.06 1.94 13.86
C TYR A 271 -10.49 3.20 14.50
N THR A 272 -9.26 3.60 14.16
CA THR A 272 -8.55 4.73 14.80
C THR A 272 -8.52 6.01 13.95
N ILE A 273 -9.32 6.10 12.89
CA ILE A 273 -9.36 7.27 12.00
C ILE A 273 -9.68 8.58 12.72
N ARG A 274 -10.57 8.56 13.72
CA ARG A 274 -10.92 9.76 14.50
C ARG A 274 -9.72 10.20 15.34
N LEU A 275 -9.10 9.27 16.04
CA LEU A 275 -7.89 9.52 16.83
C LEU A 275 -6.79 10.13 15.93
N ALA A 276 -6.52 9.51 14.78
CA ALA A 276 -5.49 9.98 13.86
C ALA A 276 -5.75 11.40 13.35
N ASN A 277 -7.01 11.76 13.06
CA ASN A 277 -7.39 13.13 12.70
C ASN A 277 -7.16 14.10 13.86
N ASP A 278 -7.63 13.77 15.07
CA ASP A 278 -7.50 14.63 16.25
C ASP A 278 -6.01 14.88 16.59
N ILE A 279 -5.18 13.84 16.51
CA ILE A 279 -3.73 13.94 16.74
C ILE A 279 -3.07 14.80 15.65
N ARG A 280 -3.39 14.59 14.37
CA ARG A 280 -2.89 15.44 13.29
C ARG A 280 -3.24 16.91 13.50
N ASP A 281 -4.48 17.18 13.82
CA ASP A 281 -4.95 18.56 13.97
C ASP A 281 -4.27 19.24 15.18
N LYS A 282 -4.03 18.53 16.29
CA LYS A 282 -3.19 18.99 17.40
C LYS A 282 -1.73 19.24 17.01
N MET A 283 -1.14 18.38 16.16
CA MET A 283 0.22 18.64 15.63
C MET A 283 0.27 19.92 14.81
N ILE A 284 -0.73 20.14 13.97
CA ILE A 284 -0.84 21.35 13.13
C ILE A 284 -1.05 22.61 13.99
N GLU A 285 -1.87 22.55 15.05
CA GLU A 285 -2.04 23.65 15.99
C GLU A 285 -0.72 24.04 16.67
N ARG A 286 0.04 23.04 17.15
CA ARG A 286 1.35 23.27 17.76
C ARG A 286 2.37 23.84 16.77
N GLU A 287 2.33 23.45 15.51
CA GLU A 287 3.18 24.00 14.45
C GLU A 287 2.89 25.50 14.23
N LYS A 288 1.63 25.88 14.20
CA LYS A 288 1.20 27.30 14.07
C LYS A 288 1.58 28.15 15.30
N GLU A 289 1.44 27.58 16.51
CA GLU A 289 1.81 28.28 17.74
C GLU A 289 3.34 28.48 17.88
N GLY A 290 4.15 27.58 17.32
CA GLY A 290 5.60 27.65 17.33
C GLY A 290 6.20 28.79 16.51
N GLU A 291 5.44 29.37 15.57
CA GLU A 291 5.84 30.57 14.81
C GLU A 291 5.50 31.88 15.55
N THR A 292 4.62 31.83 16.54
CA THR A 292 4.17 33.02 17.28
C THR A 292 5.10 33.36 18.44
N LYS A 293 6.19 32.60 18.64
CA LYS A 293 7.25 32.82 19.64
C LYS A 293 8.61 33.01 18.96
#